data_48a9aaa0d6007f3f1808aab313f3bb70
#
_entry.id   48a9aaa0d6007f3f1808aab313f3bb70
#
_cell.length_a   1.000
_cell.length_b   1.000
_cell.length_c   1.000
_cell.angle_alpha   90.00
_cell.angle_beta   90.00
_cell.angle_gamma   90.00
#
_symmetry.space_group_name_H-M   'P 1'
#
loop_
_entity.id
_entity.type
_entity.pdbx_description
1 polymer ?
#
loop_
_entity_poly.entity_id
_entity_poly.type
_entity_poly.pdbx_seq_one_letter_code
_entity_poly.pdbx_strand_id
1 'polypeptide(L)'
;EQYLKHAVHRRSLSKYLNEQDRHNQYASLVLKGQENKRRRNDKLASNLVFVQEVCPSYIKQLIKSYFKTRKTSPLDINARYLILLEATQFRCDETIEFLYKIHACEKNDDLREMAFFSLQRLGENPWLSKKRKGKRRLSMLMPIDVQKNPTELIQLIYTNQHMLYQEYDVFLSHSSLDVNELLQLKVLLNQQGKTVYIDWVNDRVMLNRQNQNQDTWKALELRMDQSK
;
A
#
# COMPACT_ATOMS: atom_id res chain seq x y z
N GLU A 1 -29.80 -41.41 -47.72
CA GLU A 1 -28.68 -40.43 -47.79
C GLU A 1 -28.84 -39.27 -46.83
N GLN A 2 -30.00 -38.65 -46.66
CA GLN A 2 -30.24 -37.54 -45.74
C GLN A 2 -29.95 -37.92 -44.27
N TYR A 3 -30.31 -39.10 -43.82
CA TYR A 3 -30.04 -39.56 -42.45
C TYR A 3 -28.53 -39.68 -42.14
N LEU A 4 -27.75 -40.12 -43.10
CA LEU A 4 -26.29 -40.25 -42.95
C LEU A 4 -25.62 -38.87 -42.86
N LYS A 5 -26.05 -37.88 -43.67
CA LYS A 5 -25.54 -36.50 -43.61
C LYS A 5 -25.85 -35.84 -42.26
N HIS A 6 -27.05 -36.07 -41.70
CA HIS A 6 -27.40 -35.57 -40.38
C HIS A 6 -26.58 -36.23 -39.24
N ALA A 7 -26.30 -37.53 -39.36
CA ALA A 7 -25.50 -38.24 -38.35
C ALA A 7 -24.03 -37.78 -38.37
N VAL A 8 -23.47 -37.57 -39.57
CA VAL A 8 -22.10 -37.05 -39.72
C VAL A 8 -22.01 -35.61 -39.18
N HIS A 9 -22.99 -34.77 -39.48
CA HIS A 9 -23.02 -33.39 -38.99
C HIS A 9 -23.13 -33.34 -37.45
N ARG A 10 -23.97 -34.16 -36.82
CA ARG A 10 -24.07 -34.25 -35.35
C ARG A 10 -22.77 -34.71 -34.71
N ARG A 11 -22.07 -35.68 -35.29
CA ARG A 11 -20.77 -36.15 -34.79
C ARG A 11 -19.68 -35.06 -34.88
N SER A 12 -19.62 -34.34 -36.01
CA SER A 12 -18.69 -33.25 -36.17
C SER A 12 -18.97 -32.07 -35.23
N LEU A 13 -20.23 -31.73 -35.02
CA LEU A 13 -20.66 -30.69 -34.08
C LEU A 13 -20.32 -31.10 -32.64
N SER A 14 -20.62 -32.36 -32.23
CA SER A 14 -20.26 -32.86 -30.90
C SER A 14 -18.75 -32.86 -30.66
N LYS A 15 -17.97 -33.23 -31.68
CA LYS A 15 -16.51 -33.16 -31.58
C LYS A 15 -16.02 -31.71 -31.40
N TYR A 16 -16.56 -30.79 -32.18
CA TYR A 16 -16.23 -29.36 -32.09
C TYR A 16 -16.57 -28.76 -30.71
N LEU A 17 -17.77 -29.06 -30.18
CA LEU A 17 -18.19 -28.59 -28.86
C LEU A 17 -17.26 -29.17 -27.76
N ASN A 18 -16.90 -30.45 -27.85
CA ASN A 18 -15.95 -31.05 -26.89
C ASN A 18 -14.55 -30.46 -26.96
N GLU A 19 -14.09 -30.03 -28.14
CA GLU A 19 -12.82 -29.32 -28.29
C GLU A 19 -12.91 -27.92 -27.73
N GLN A 20 -14.02 -27.22 -27.96
CA GLN A 20 -14.25 -25.88 -27.40
C GLN A 20 -14.34 -25.92 -25.86
N ASP A 21 -15.02 -26.91 -25.30
CA ASP A 21 -15.11 -27.10 -23.84
C ASP A 21 -13.75 -27.39 -23.21
N ARG A 22 -12.91 -28.22 -23.85
CA ARG A 22 -11.53 -28.45 -23.39
C ARG A 22 -10.70 -27.18 -23.47
N HIS A 23 -10.85 -26.39 -24.52
CA HIS A 23 -10.14 -25.12 -24.65
C HIS A 23 -10.55 -24.14 -23.57
N ASN A 24 -11.85 -24.02 -23.28
CA ASN A 24 -12.39 -23.17 -22.22
C ASN A 24 -11.91 -23.62 -20.83
N GLN A 25 -11.89 -24.94 -20.57
CA GLN A 25 -11.36 -25.50 -19.33
C GLN A 25 -9.88 -25.19 -19.16
N TYR A 26 -9.08 -25.36 -20.22
CA TYR A 26 -7.66 -25.03 -20.19
C TYR A 26 -7.44 -23.53 -19.94
N ALA A 27 -8.15 -22.65 -20.64
CA ALA A 27 -8.09 -21.21 -20.42
C ALA A 27 -8.43 -20.84 -18.97
N SER A 28 -9.46 -21.47 -18.39
CA SER A 28 -9.85 -21.23 -17.01
C SER A 28 -8.78 -21.67 -16.00
N LEU A 29 -8.10 -22.79 -16.26
CA LEU A 29 -6.98 -23.27 -15.42
C LEU A 29 -5.77 -22.34 -15.50
N VAL A 30 -5.44 -21.83 -16.69
CA VAL A 30 -4.38 -20.86 -16.88
C VAL A 30 -4.67 -19.57 -16.11
N LEU A 31 -5.89 -19.03 -16.21
CA LEU A 31 -6.32 -17.83 -15.48
C LEU A 31 -6.26 -18.04 -13.96
N LYS A 32 -6.72 -19.19 -13.45
CA LYS A 32 -6.60 -19.54 -12.02
C LYS A 32 -5.13 -19.63 -11.59
N GLY A 33 -4.27 -20.21 -12.42
CA GLY A 33 -2.83 -20.29 -12.17
C GLY A 33 -2.18 -18.90 -12.07
N GLN A 34 -2.52 -18.01 -12.99
CA GLN A 34 -2.06 -16.63 -12.99
C GLN A 34 -2.55 -15.84 -11.75
N GLU A 35 -3.82 -16.00 -11.39
CA GLU A 35 -4.38 -15.35 -10.20
C GLU A 35 -3.72 -15.85 -8.90
N ASN A 36 -3.47 -17.15 -8.78
CA ASN A 36 -2.77 -17.71 -7.62
C ASN A 36 -1.32 -17.21 -7.53
N LYS A 37 -0.62 -17.12 -8.68
CA LYS A 37 0.73 -16.55 -8.74
C LYS A 37 0.71 -15.08 -8.32
N ARG A 38 -0.25 -14.29 -8.81
CA ARG A 38 -0.43 -12.89 -8.45
C ARG A 38 -0.68 -12.73 -6.94
N ARG A 39 -1.61 -13.48 -6.34
CA ARG A 39 -1.89 -13.43 -4.89
C ARG A 39 -0.66 -13.78 -4.05
N ARG A 40 0.14 -14.77 -4.49
CA ARG A 40 1.39 -15.12 -3.83
C ARG A 40 2.38 -13.96 -3.88
N ASN A 41 2.55 -13.34 -5.05
CA ASN A 41 3.47 -12.23 -5.23
C ASN A 41 3.01 -10.97 -4.47
N ASP A 42 1.71 -10.68 -4.42
CA ASP A 42 1.17 -9.59 -3.60
C ASP A 42 1.44 -9.81 -2.10
N LYS A 43 1.38 -11.07 -1.64
CA LYS A 43 1.75 -11.41 -0.26
C LYS A 43 3.25 -11.24 -0.03
N LEU A 44 4.10 -11.64 -0.97
CA LEU A 44 5.55 -11.41 -0.89
C LEU A 44 5.89 -9.93 -0.91
N ALA A 45 5.26 -9.14 -1.81
CA ALA A 45 5.44 -7.70 -1.86
C ALA A 45 5.09 -7.02 -0.53
N SER A 46 4.06 -7.50 0.18
CA SER A 46 3.72 -6.97 1.51
C SER A 46 4.80 -7.21 2.56
N ASN A 47 5.66 -8.20 2.39
CA ASN A 47 6.75 -8.48 3.32
C ASN A 47 7.92 -7.48 3.17
N LEU A 48 7.98 -6.70 2.08
CA LEU A 48 8.99 -5.66 1.90
C LEU A 48 8.92 -4.59 3.02
N VAL A 49 7.75 -4.37 3.62
CA VAL A 49 7.60 -3.44 4.75
C VAL A 49 8.33 -3.89 6.01
N PHE A 50 8.70 -5.17 6.14
CA PHE A 50 9.49 -5.65 7.28
C PHE A 50 10.99 -5.42 7.12
N VAL A 51 11.46 -5.06 5.91
CA VAL A 51 12.86 -4.74 5.70
C VAL A 51 13.18 -3.41 6.36
N GLN A 52 14.19 -3.40 7.24
CA GLN A 52 14.66 -2.16 7.86
C GLN A 52 15.16 -1.20 6.77
N GLU A 53 14.73 0.03 6.82
CA GLU A 53 15.00 1.04 5.80
C GLU A 53 15.89 2.17 6.34
N VAL A 54 16.57 2.83 5.41
CA VAL A 54 17.22 4.11 5.70
C VAL A 54 16.14 5.14 6.02
N CYS A 55 16.34 5.91 7.08
CA CYS A 55 15.42 6.97 7.45
C CYS A 55 15.48 8.10 6.42
N PRO A 56 14.42 8.36 5.65
CA PRO A 56 14.38 9.49 4.74
C PRO A 56 14.52 10.81 5.51
N SER A 57 15.26 11.77 4.95
CA SER A 57 15.58 13.03 5.64
C SER A 57 14.35 13.82 6.08
N TYR A 58 13.25 13.72 5.35
CA TYR A 58 11.99 14.40 5.64
C TYR A 58 11.19 13.79 6.81
N ILE A 59 11.42 12.54 7.20
CA ILE A 59 10.65 11.85 8.26
C ILE A 59 10.70 12.64 9.57
N LYS A 60 11.86 13.15 9.97
CA LYS A 60 12.00 13.94 11.20
C LYS A 60 11.15 15.22 11.16
N GLN A 61 11.06 15.86 10.00
CA GLN A 61 10.25 17.06 9.81
C GLN A 61 8.75 16.72 9.79
N LEU A 62 8.38 15.60 9.16
CA LEU A 62 7.03 15.09 9.14
C LEU A 62 6.50 14.80 10.56
N ILE A 63 7.31 14.13 11.39
CA ILE A 63 7.01 13.86 12.80
C ILE A 63 6.83 15.17 13.59
N LYS A 64 7.70 16.17 13.39
CA LYS A 64 7.54 17.50 14.00
C LYS A 64 6.23 18.15 13.59
N SER A 65 5.83 18.05 12.32
CA SER A 65 4.58 18.59 11.80
C SER A 65 3.37 17.93 12.46
N TYR A 66 3.38 16.61 12.69
CA TYR A 66 2.33 15.92 13.43
C TYR A 66 2.11 16.53 14.83
N PHE A 67 3.18 16.66 15.60
CA PHE A 67 3.07 17.22 16.96
C PHE A 67 2.73 18.71 16.98
N LYS A 68 3.14 19.48 15.96
CA LYS A 68 2.72 20.87 15.77
C LYS A 68 1.22 20.93 15.52
N THR A 69 0.68 20.18 14.55
CA THR A 69 -0.75 20.12 14.24
C THR A 69 -1.56 19.66 15.45
N ARG A 70 -1.08 18.70 16.23
CA ARG A 70 -1.72 18.26 17.47
C ARG A 70 -1.88 19.40 18.50
N LYS A 71 -0.94 20.36 18.53
CA LYS A 71 -0.98 21.52 19.45
C LYS A 71 -1.86 22.66 18.92
N THR A 72 -1.70 23.00 17.63
CA THR A 72 -2.33 24.18 17.02
C THR A 72 -3.76 23.89 16.56
N SER A 73 -4.01 22.70 16.06
CA SER A 73 -5.29 22.28 15.50
C SER A 73 -5.66 20.86 16.00
N PRO A 74 -6.01 20.71 17.29
CA PRO A 74 -6.26 19.39 17.89
C PRO A 74 -7.42 18.62 17.24
N LEU A 75 -8.34 19.33 16.60
CA LEU A 75 -9.53 18.77 15.94
C LEU A 75 -9.24 18.36 14.49
N ASP A 76 -8.12 18.76 13.92
CA ASP A 76 -7.71 18.36 12.58
C ASP A 76 -7.13 16.94 12.58
N ILE A 77 -8.01 15.98 12.66
CA ILE A 77 -7.70 14.55 12.72
C ILE A 77 -7.22 14.09 11.35
N ASN A 78 -7.83 14.58 10.27
CA ASN A 78 -7.50 14.16 8.91
C ASN A 78 -6.06 14.54 8.56
N ALA A 79 -5.61 15.77 8.84
CA ALA A 79 -4.23 16.16 8.62
C ALA A 79 -3.25 15.27 9.40
N ARG A 80 -3.55 14.94 10.65
CA ARG A 80 -2.71 14.05 11.46
C ARG A 80 -2.72 12.61 10.95
N TYR A 81 -3.88 12.14 10.46
CA TYR A 81 -4.01 10.82 9.84
C TYR A 81 -3.10 10.72 8.59
N LEU A 82 -3.14 11.73 7.72
CA LEU A 82 -2.33 11.75 6.49
C LEU A 82 -0.82 11.78 6.80
N ILE A 83 -0.41 12.57 7.79
CA ILE A 83 0.99 12.60 8.25
C ILE A 83 1.40 11.23 8.82
N LEU A 84 0.52 10.60 9.58
CA LEU A 84 0.78 9.28 10.14
C LEU A 84 0.89 8.22 9.03
N LEU A 85 0.00 8.26 8.05
CA LEU A 85 0.00 7.37 6.90
C LEU A 85 1.31 7.47 6.11
N GLU A 86 1.77 8.69 5.83
CA GLU A 86 3.03 8.93 5.12
C GLU A 86 4.23 8.40 5.92
N ALA A 87 4.28 8.66 7.22
CA ALA A 87 5.37 8.17 8.07
C ALA A 87 5.46 6.64 8.10
N THR A 88 4.36 5.92 7.88
CA THR A 88 4.32 4.46 7.89
C THR A 88 4.81 3.79 6.61
N GLN A 89 5.18 4.56 5.60
CA GLN A 89 5.70 4.02 4.34
C GLN A 89 7.09 3.40 4.48
N PHE A 90 7.88 3.87 5.46
CA PHE A 90 9.26 3.42 5.69
C PHE A 90 9.43 2.82 7.07
N ARG A 91 10.01 1.64 7.14
CA ARG A 91 10.38 0.97 8.39
C ARG A 91 11.76 1.44 8.84
N CYS A 92 11.85 2.60 9.48
CA CYS A 92 13.05 3.10 10.13
C CYS A 92 12.79 3.37 11.62
N ASP A 93 13.85 3.49 12.42
CA ASP A 93 13.75 3.61 13.87
C ASP A 93 12.89 4.81 14.29
N GLU A 94 13.05 5.95 13.59
CA GLU A 94 12.27 7.16 13.85
C GLU A 94 10.76 6.93 13.64
N THR A 95 10.40 6.17 12.62
CA THR A 95 9.00 5.82 12.36
C THR A 95 8.45 4.91 13.47
N ILE A 96 9.21 3.90 13.87
CA ILE A 96 8.80 2.95 14.92
C ILE A 96 8.63 3.68 16.25
N GLU A 97 9.59 4.49 16.67
CA GLU A 97 9.49 5.30 17.90
C GLU A 97 8.29 6.27 17.84
N PHE A 98 8.08 6.91 16.69
CA PHE A 98 6.93 7.78 16.49
C PHE A 98 5.61 7.05 16.66
N LEU A 99 5.45 5.88 16.04
CA LEU A 99 4.25 5.06 16.15
C LEU A 99 3.98 4.59 17.58
N TYR A 100 5.01 4.14 18.30
CA TYR A 100 4.88 3.80 19.73
C TYR A 100 4.43 5.00 20.56
N LYS A 101 4.95 6.19 20.28
CA LYS A 101 4.56 7.43 20.96
C LYS A 101 3.10 7.80 20.68
N ILE A 102 2.64 7.67 19.43
CA ILE A 102 1.23 7.90 19.08
C ILE A 102 0.35 6.89 19.79
N HIS A 103 0.67 5.60 19.69
CA HIS A 103 -0.07 4.54 20.36
C HIS A 103 -0.21 4.76 21.87
N ALA A 104 0.83 5.24 22.52
CA ALA A 104 0.83 5.49 23.96
C ALA A 104 0.12 6.78 24.38
N CYS A 105 0.26 7.87 23.61
CA CYS A 105 -0.07 9.23 24.05
C CYS A 105 -1.22 9.89 23.29
N GLU A 106 -1.66 9.37 22.14
CA GLU A 106 -2.70 10.02 21.36
C GLU A 106 -4.07 9.91 22.02
N LYS A 107 -4.87 10.98 21.93
CA LYS A 107 -6.23 11.04 22.51
C LYS A 107 -7.29 10.46 21.59
N ASN A 108 -7.09 10.59 20.27
CA ASN A 108 -8.01 10.06 19.28
C ASN A 108 -7.79 8.56 19.14
N ASP A 109 -8.86 7.78 19.27
CA ASP A 109 -8.81 6.30 19.26
C ASP A 109 -8.42 5.77 17.88
N ASP A 110 -8.89 6.39 16.78
CA ASP A 110 -8.61 5.93 15.41
C ASP A 110 -7.12 6.09 15.07
N LEU A 111 -6.51 7.23 15.47
CA LEU A 111 -5.08 7.44 15.27
C LEU A 111 -4.23 6.49 16.11
N ARG A 112 -4.66 6.15 17.33
CA ARG A 112 -3.98 5.14 18.16
C ARG A 112 -4.09 3.76 17.54
N GLU A 113 -5.27 3.40 17.08
CA GLU A 113 -5.54 2.11 16.45
C GLU A 113 -4.75 1.97 15.14
N MET A 114 -4.72 3.04 14.34
CA MET A 114 -3.87 3.09 13.14
C MET A 114 -2.39 2.89 13.48
N ALA A 115 -1.88 3.56 14.51
CA ALA A 115 -0.49 3.38 14.95
C ALA A 115 -0.23 1.95 15.43
N PHE A 116 -1.17 1.34 16.15
CA PHE A 116 -1.08 -0.05 16.61
C PHE A 116 -0.99 -1.03 15.44
N PHE A 117 -1.94 -0.95 14.49
CA PHE A 117 -1.92 -1.83 13.32
C PHE A 117 -0.72 -1.56 12.40
N SER A 118 -0.26 -0.30 12.32
CA SER A 118 0.94 0.02 11.56
C SER A 118 2.19 -0.61 12.19
N LEU A 119 2.34 -0.58 13.51
CA LEU A 119 3.41 -1.28 14.22
C LEU A 119 3.39 -2.77 13.91
N GLN A 120 2.23 -3.43 14.03
CA GLN A 120 2.10 -4.85 13.68
C GLN A 120 2.47 -5.13 12.22
N ARG A 121 2.02 -4.27 11.30
CA ARG A 121 2.37 -4.39 9.88
C ARG A 121 3.88 -4.25 9.63
N LEU A 122 4.56 -3.42 10.41
CA LEU A 122 6.01 -3.24 10.36
C LEU A 122 6.80 -4.31 11.14
N GLY A 123 6.12 -5.35 11.64
CA GLY A 123 6.75 -6.47 12.33
C GLY A 123 7.01 -6.25 13.81
N GLU A 124 6.52 -5.16 14.38
CA GLU A 124 6.62 -4.88 15.81
C GLU A 124 5.51 -5.58 16.60
N ASN A 125 5.72 -5.73 17.90
CA ASN A 125 4.78 -6.40 18.82
C ASN A 125 4.24 -5.42 19.87
N PRO A 126 3.38 -4.45 19.47
CA PRO A 126 2.86 -3.47 20.40
C PRO A 126 1.87 -4.11 21.37
N TRP A 127 1.95 -3.72 22.65
CA TRP A 127 0.99 -4.12 23.67
C TRP A 127 -0.30 -3.30 23.54
N LEU A 128 -1.46 -3.95 23.64
CA LEU A 128 -2.73 -3.22 23.74
C LEU A 128 -2.71 -2.31 24.96
N SER A 129 -2.68 -1.00 24.76
CA SER A 129 -2.76 -0.05 25.86
C SER A 129 -4.15 -0.10 26.48
N LYS A 130 -4.23 -0.33 27.80
CA LYS A 130 -5.50 -0.28 28.52
C LYS A 130 -6.16 1.09 28.33
N LYS A 131 -7.44 1.09 28.01
CA LYS A 131 -8.24 2.30 27.93
C LYS A 131 -8.14 3.07 29.24
N ARG A 132 -7.63 4.30 29.22
CA ARG A 132 -7.58 5.12 30.44
C ARG A 132 -9.02 5.49 30.85
N LYS A 133 -9.41 5.18 32.09
CA LYS A 133 -10.72 5.56 32.65
C LYS A 133 -10.98 7.05 32.39
N GLY A 134 -12.19 7.40 31.90
CA GLY A 134 -12.63 8.78 31.71
C GLY A 134 -12.30 9.46 30.38
N LYS A 135 -11.59 8.80 29.44
CA LYS A 135 -11.37 9.38 28.10
C LYS A 135 -12.55 9.04 27.18
N ARG A 136 -13.19 10.09 26.64
CA ARG A 136 -14.20 9.95 25.58
C ARG A 136 -13.53 9.47 24.27
N ARG A 137 -14.25 8.64 23.52
CA ARG A 137 -13.86 8.29 22.14
C ARG A 137 -14.04 9.52 21.27
N LEU A 138 -12.95 10.18 20.88
CA LEU A 138 -12.99 11.31 19.96
C LEU A 138 -13.36 10.88 18.53
N SER A 139 -13.11 9.63 18.17
CA SER A 139 -13.49 9.04 16.88
C SER A 139 -15.00 9.10 16.60
N MET A 140 -15.84 8.95 17.64
CA MET A 140 -17.30 9.09 17.48
C MET A 140 -17.74 10.52 17.16
N LEU A 141 -16.93 11.52 17.49
CA LEU A 141 -17.24 12.93 17.29
C LEU A 141 -16.68 13.48 15.99
N MET A 142 -15.58 12.89 15.53
CA MET A 142 -14.85 13.32 14.32
C MET A 142 -14.29 12.08 13.61
N PRO A 143 -15.10 11.44 12.77
CA PRO A 143 -14.62 10.32 11.98
C PRO A 143 -13.52 10.77 11.00
N ILE A 144 -12.58 9.90 10.72
CA ILE A 144 -11.58 10.13 9.70
C ILE A 144 -12.25 9.88 8.34
N ASP A 145 -12.50 10.95 7.62
CA ASP A 145 -13.11 10.93 6.29
C ASP A 145 -12.03 11.20 5.24
N VAL A 146 -11.11 10.25 5.10
CA VAL A 146 -10.09 10.27 4.04
C VAL A 146 -10.38 9.15 3.07
N GLN A 147 -10.71 9.51 1.86
CA GLN A 147 -10.84 8.56 0.76
C GLN A 147 -9.45 8.05 0.38
N LYS A 148 -9.29 6.73 0.37
CA LYS A 148 -8.02 6.07 0.07
C LYS A 148 -7.94 5.79 -1.44
N ASN A 149 -7.65 6.83 -2.20
CA ASN A 149 -7.59 6.78 -3.66
C ASN A 149 -6.42 7.62 -4.21
N PRO A 150 -6.05 7.47 -5.49
CA PRO A 150 -4.94 8.20 -6.09
C PRO A 150 -5.12 9.72 -6.08
N THR A 151 -6.34 10.22 -6.20
CA THR A 151 -6.65 11.66 -6.16
C THR A 151 -6.29 12.27 -4.81
N GLU A 152 -6.62 11.58 -3.72
CA GLU A 152 -6.24 12.00 -2.36
C GLU A 152 -4.72 11.99 -2.16
N LEU A 153 -4.01 11.01 -2.73
CA LEU A 153 -2.56 10.97 -2.70
C LEU A 153 -1.95 12.19 -3.41
N ILE A 154 -2.46 12.55 -4.58
CA ILE A 154 -2.03 13.74 -5.33
C ILE A 154 -2.25 15.00 -4.49
N GLN A 155 -3.44 15.17 -3.92
CA GLN A 155 -3.75 16.30 -3.06
C GLN A 155 -2.82 16.35 -1.83
N LEU A 156 -2.58 15.20 -1.20
CA LEU A 156 -1.68 15.09 -0.07
C LEU A 156 -0.27 15.56 -0.41
N ILE A 157 0.28 15.14 -1.55
CA ILE A 157 1.61 15.55 -2.01
C ILE A 157 1.67 17.07 -2.21
N TYR A 158 0.69 17.67 -2.87
CA TYR A 158 0.68 19.11 -3.15
C TYR A 158 0.39 19.98 -1.92
N THR A 159 -0.44 19.54 -1.00
CA THR A 159 -0.81 20.33 0.17
C THR A 159 0.20 20.27 1.30
N ASN A 160 1.01 19.22 1.34
CA ASN A 160 2.02 19.03 2.37
C ASN A 160 3.40 19.41 1.84
N GLN A 161 3.90 20.60 2.27
CA GLN A 161 5.20 21.09 1.83
C GLN A 161 6.34 20.09 2.05
N HIS A 162 6.28 19.28 3.13
CA HIS A 162 7.32 18.29 3.39
C HIS A 162 7.26 17.13 2.41
N MET A 163 6.10 16.79 1.88
CA MET A 163 5.95 15.75 0.88
C MET A 163 6.28 16.26 -0.53
N LEU A 164 6.00 17.54 -0.80
CA LEU A 164 6.30 18.13 -2.11
C LEU A 164 7.80 18.19 -2.40
N TYR A 165 8.61 18.43 -1.37
CA TYR A 165 10.07 18.55 -1.49
C TYR A 165 10.84 17.35 -0.94
N GLN A 166 10.15 16.22 -0.72
CA GLN A 166 10.85 15.00 -0.33
C GLN A 166 11.64 14.45 -1.52
N GLU A 167 12.78 13.86 -1.25
CA GLU A 167 13.62 13.24 -2.26
C GLU A 167 13.93 11.81 -1.85
N TYR A 168 13.81 10.90 -2.81
CA TYR A 168 14.27 9.52 -2.73
C TYR A 168 15.52 9.35 -3.59
N ASP A 169 16.40 8.43 -3.21
CA ASP A 169 17.57 8.12 -4.05
C ASP A 169 17.17 7.24 -5.23
N VAL A 170 16.15 6.38 -5.05
CA VAL A 170 15.76 5.40 -6.06
C VAL A 170 14.25 5.21 -6.07
N PHE A 171 13.65 5.26 -7.27
CA PHE A 171 12.29 4.81 -7.54
C PHE A 171 12.33 3.44 -8.20
N LEU A 172 11.67 2.45 -7.60
CA LEU A 172 11.54 1.10 -8.14
C LEU A 172 10.10 0.85 -8.59
N SER A 173 9.89 0.90 -9.90
CA SER A 173 8.67 0.37 -10.50
C SER A 173 8.81 -1.12 -10.78
N HIS A 174 7.76 -1.91 -10.56
CA HIS A 174 7.84 -3.35 -10.72
C HIS A 174 6.55 -3.97 -11.23
N SER A 175 6.69 -5.09 -11.90
CA SER A 175 5.58 -5.99 -12.20
C SER A 175 5.33 -6.94 -11.02
N SER A 176 4.15 -7.56 -10.98
CA SER A 176 3.85 -8.59 -9.97
C SER A 176 4.73 -9.85 -10.10
N LEU A 177 5.55 -9.95 -11.14
CA LEU A 177 6.43 -11.09 -11.40
C LEU A 177 7.81 -10.94 -10.76
N ASP A 178 8.25 -9.69 -10.50
CA ASP A 178 9.63 -9.34 -10.14
C ASP A 178 9.82 -9.10 -8.64
N VAL A 179 8.89 -9.59 -7.80
CA VAL A 179 8.86 -9.27 -6.36
C VAL A 179 10.10 -9.79 -5.62
N ASN A 180 10.62 -10.96 -6.00
CA ASN A 180 11.78 -11.55 -5.32
C ASN A 180 13.06 -10.77 -5.61
N GLU A 181 13.25 -10.41 -6.87
CA GLU A 181 14.37 -9.60 -7.34
C GLU A 181 14.31 -8.21 -6.70
N LEU A 182 13.11 -7.64 -6.62
CA LEU A 182 12.87 -6.36 -5.98
C LEU A 182 13.22 -6.38 -4.50
N LEU A 183 12.88 -7.46 -3.78
CA LEU A 183 13.23 -7.63 -2.36
C LEU A 183 14.75 -7.63 -2.16
N GLN A 184 15.46 -8.39 -2.97
CA GLN A 184 16.92 -8.45 -2.92
C GLN A 184 17.56 -7.09 -3.24
N LEU A 185 17.06 -6.42 -4.28
CA LEU A 185 17.57 -5.11 -4.69
C LEU A 185 17.32 -4.06 -3.60
N LYS A 186 16.14 -4.04 -2.98
CA LYS A 186 15.82 -3.15 -1.86
C LYS A 186 16.79 -3.34 -0.70
N VAL A 187 17.09 -4.59 -0.32
CA VAL A 187 18.04 -4.90 0.76
C VAL A 187 19.43 -4.37 0.42
N LEU A 188 19.91 -4.60 -0.80
CA LEU A 188 21.22 -4.13 -1.25
C LEU A 188 21.33 -2.60 -1.26
N LEU A 189 20.30 -1.91 -1.75
CA LEU A 189 20.26 -0.45 -1.78
C LEU A 189 20.22 0.14 -0.37
N ASN A 190 19.43 -0.44 0.53
CA ASN A 190 19.38 0.00 1.94
C ASN A 190 20.73 -0.22 2.64
N GLN A 191 21.45 -1.31 2.36
CA GLN A 191 22.80 -1.53 2.90
C GLN A 191 23.80 -0.47 2.42
N GLN A 192 23.58 0.10 1.24
CA GLN A 192 24.37 1.21 0.70
C GLN A 192 23.90 2.58 1.22
N GLY A 193 22.96 2.63 2.15
CA GLY A 193 22.43 3.86 2.71
C GLY A 193 21.49 4.63 1.77
N LYS A 194 20.93 3.96 0.74
CA LYS A 194 20.01 4.59 -0.21
C LYS A 194 18.57 4.52 0.24
N THR A 195 17.85 5.62 0.12
CA THR A 195 16.40 5.67 0.31
C THR A 195 15.70 5.14 -0.93
N VAL A 196 14.77 4.20 -0.75
CA VAL A 196 14.09 3.51 -1.84
C VAL A 196 12.60 3.71 -1.74
N TYR A 197 11.99 4.31 -2.77
CA TYR A 197 10.56 4.28 -2.97
C TYR A 197 10.19 3.12 -3.90
N ILE A 198 9.22 2.33 -3.49
CA ILE A 198 8.66 1.24 -4.30
C ILE A 198 7.19 1.55 -4.51
N ASP A 199 6.77 1.72 -5.76
CA ASP A 199 5.37 1.92 -6.13
C ASP A 199 4.47 0.88 -5.43
N TRP A 200 3.27 0.74 -5.61
CA TRP A 200 2.35 -0.27 -5.06
C TRP A 200 2.68 -0.89 -3.66
N VAL A 201 3.89 -0.73 -3.12
CA VAL A 201 4.28 -1.16 -1.78
C VAL A 201 4.17 0.00 -0.80
N ASN A 202 4.81 1.12 -1.10
CA ASN A 202 4.83 2.29 -0.24
C ASN A 202 3.43 2.95 -0.18
N ASP A 203 2.83 3.28 -1.31
CA ASP A 203 1.50 3.90 -1.37
C ASP A 203 0.36 2.90 -1.57
N ARG A 204 0.53 1.66 -1.12
CA ARG A 204 -0.41 0.53 -1.28
C ARG A 204 -1.86 0.87 -0.89
N VAL A 205 -2.05 1.73 0.11
CA VAL A 205 -3.38 2.11 0.60
C VAL A 205 -4.09 3.03 -0.39
N MET A 206 -3.34 3.89 -1.09
CA MET A 206 -3.85 4.89 -2.02
C MET A 206 -3.83 4.42 -3.47
N LEU A 207 -2.85 3.56 -3.82
CA LEU A 207 -2.70 3.01 -5.16
C LEU A 207 -3.21 1.58 -5.22
N ASN A 208 -4.14 1.31 -6.13
CA ASN A 208 -4.69 -0.02 -6.36
C ASN A 208 -4.40 -0.47 -7.79
N ARG A 209 -3.64 -1.58 -7.93
CA ARG A 209 -3.33 -2.17 -9.24
C ARG A 209 -4.56 -2.63 -10.03
N GLN A 210 -5.67 -2.90 -9.36
CA GLN A 210 -6.89 -3.39 -10.01
C GLN A 210 -7.67 -2.28 -10.70
N ASN A 211 -7.60 -1.04 -10.17
CA ASN A 211 -8.36 0.10 -10.62
C ASN A 211 -7.41 1.24 -11.03
N GLN A 212 -6.58 0.97 -12.04
CA GLN A 212 -5.69 1.99 -12.59
C GLN A 212 -6.50 3.01 -13.40
N ASN A 213 -6.29 4.27 -13.09
CA ASN A 213 -6.90 5.41 -13.78
C ASN A 213 -5.85 6.50 -14.06
N GLN A 214 -6.27 7.59 -14.66
CA GLN A 214 -5.37 8.71 -14.96
C GLN A 214 -4.71 9.30 -13.71
N ASP A 215 -5.44 9.38 -12.60
CA ASP A 215 -4.89 9.86 -11.31
C ASP A 215 -3.83 8.91 -10.75
N THR A 216 -3.96 7.60 -10.98
CA THR A 216 -2.92 6.63 -10.61
C THR A 216 -1.60 6.94 -11.31
N TRP A 217 -1.64 7.20 -12.62
CA TRP A 217 -0.44 7.55 -13.39
C TRP A 217 0.16 8.88 -12.95
N LYS A 218 -0.67 9.89 -12.72
CA LYS A 218 -0.21 11.19 -12.21
C LYS A 218 0.42 11.10 -10.83
N ALA A 219 -0.12 10.28 -9.93
CA ALA A 219 0.47 10.04 -8.62
C ALA A 219 1.85 9.37 -8.73
N LEU A 220 2.00 8.39 -9.63
CA LEU A 220 3.27 7.72 -9.89
C LEU A 220 4.30 8.68 -10.51
N GLU A 221 3.90 9.52 -11.46
CA GLU A 221 4.75 10.54 -12.06
C GLU A 221 5.30 11.50 -11.00
N LEU A 222 4.45 12.00 -10.10
CA LEU A 222 4.89 12.84 -8.97
C LEU A 222 5.91 12.14 -8.07
N ARG A 223 5.74 10.84 -7.80
CA ARG A 223 6.71 10.07 -7.00
C ARG A 223 8.01 9.80 -7.75
N MET A 224 7.95 9.64 -9.07
CA MET A 224 9.16 9.54 -9.91
C MET A 224 9.95 10.85 -9.91
N ASP A 225 9.28 12.00 -10.05
CA ASP A 225 9.90 13.33 -10.00
C ASP A 225 10.57 13.62 -8.65
N GLN A 226 10.12 12.96 -7.58
CA GLN A 226 10.73 13.01 -6.25
C GLN A 226 11.94 12.08 -6.10
N SER A 227 12.34 11.36 -7.13
CA SER A 227 13.46 10.41 -7.11
C SER A 227 14.60 10.90 -7.99
N LYS A 228 15.84 10.64 -7.55
CA LYS A 228 17.07 11.09 -8.24
C LYS A 228 17.49 10.14 -9.35
#